data_ec48e4566fc4c4bb5c40ef91cd121555
#
_entry.id   ec48e4566fc4c4bb5c40ef91cd121555
#
_cell.length_a   1.000
_cell.length_b   1.000
_cell.length_c   1.000
_cell.angle_alpha   90.00
_cell.angle_beta   90.00
_cell.angle_gamma   90.00
#
_symmetry.space_group_name_H-M   'P 1'
#
loop_
_entity.id
_entity.type
_entity.pdbx_description
1 polymer ?
#
loop_
_entity_poly.entity_id
_entity_poly.type
_entity_poly.pdbx_seq_one_letter_code
_entity_poly.pdbx_strand_id
1 'polypeptide(L)'
;MLRRLLVLVVAIFATIVSTANATSDDSTNKRELKYVFPFSKIPVTYSRDHIDYPATDVHGCYAHVLAPTSGIIFDVEKKDKWDEKIDAPGTRGGLTITLHGDDRVRYFFSHLGRVKVNAGNRVEPGQWIGVMGSSGNARITKCHTHLGMSRICPQSEYKVLQGEIWPWRFLDAWRKGINKSPVQAKNRVIKTSPQACELAAAQD
;
A
#
# COMPACT_ATOMS: atom_id res chain seq x y z
N MET A 1 21.74 96.31 13.99
CA MET A 1 22.26 94.96 14.23
C MET A 1 21.10 93.99 14.40
N LEU A 2 20.74 93.24 13.35
CA LEU A 2 19.53 92.42 13.29
C LEU A 2 19.93 90.92 13.44
N ARG A 3 19.63 90.30 14.56
CA ARG A 3 19.83 88.91 14.80
C ARG A 3 18.72 88.10 14.12
N ARG A 4 19.03 87.34 13.10
CA ARG A 4 18.12 86.40 12.48
C ARG A 4 18.06 85.11 13.32
N LEU A 5 16.92 84.80 13.83
CA LEU A 5 16.61 83.51 14.53
C LEU A 5 16.29 82.48 13.46
N LEU A 6 17.10 81.46 13.37
CA LEU A 6 16.86 80.31 12.46
C LEU A 6 15.99 79.28 13.24
N VAL A 7 14.77 79.05 12.82
CA VAL A 7 13.92 78.02 13.38
C VAL A 7 14.13 76.72 12.57
N LEU A 8 14.67 75.76 13.21
CA LEU A 8 14.88 74.43 12.63
C LEU A 8 13.58 73.62 12.85
N VAL A 9 12.87 73.30 11.77
CA VAL A 9 11.71 72.40 11.79
C VAL A 9 12.21 71.00 11.59
N VAL A 10 12.20 70.15 12.62
CA VAL A 10 12.48 68.74 12.53
C VAL A 10 11.19 67.99 12.18
N ALA A 11 11.10 67.51 10.96
CA ALA A 11 10.00 66.63 10.55
C ALA A 11 10.30 65.21 10.98
N ILE A 12 9.55 64.71 11.93
CA ILE A 12 9.60 63.31 12.37
C ILE A 12 8.76 62.49 11.40
N PHE A 13 9.41 61.75 10.54
CA PHE A 13 8.74 60.70 9.75
C PHE A 13 8.53 59.45 10.61
N ALA A 14 7.30 59.24 11.04
CA ALA A 14 6.89 57.97 11.67
C ALA A 14 6.70 56.92 10.57
N THR A 15 7.64 56.00 10.43
CA THR A 15 7.48 54.82 9.59
C THR A 15 6.59 53.81 10.28
N ILE A 16 5.37 53.66 9.81
CA ILE A 16 4.45 52.58 10.21
C ILE A 16 4.98 51.28 9.59
N VAL A 17 5.67 50.45 10.40
CA VAL A 17 6.00 49.08 10.01
C VAL A 17 4.74 48.25 10.16
N SER A 18 4.04 48.00 9.06
CA SER A 18 2.97 47.00 8.99
C SER A 18 3.62 45.60 9.06
N THR A 19 3.54 44.99 10.24
CA THR A 19 3.81 43.55 10.39
C THR A 19 2.64 42.79 9.78
N ALA A 20 2.81 42.37 8.50
CA ALA A 20 1.93 41.39 7.90
C ALA A 20 2.17 40.05 8.63
N ASN A 21 1.26 39.65 9.52
CA ASN A 21 1.18 38.30 10.01
C ASN A 21 0.85 37.39 8.81
N ALA A 22 1.86 36.82 8.19
CA ALA A 22 1.69 35.68 7.32
C ALA A 22 1.24 34.51 8.22
N THR A 23 -0.06 34.31 8.36
CA THR A 23 -0.61 33.04 8.79
C THR A 23 -0.24 32.04 7.69
N SER A 24 0.81 31.26 7.94
CA SER A 24 1.08 30.09 7.14
C SER A 24 -0.10 29.13 7.36
N ASP A 25 -1.06 29.17 6.45
CA ASP A 25 -2.08 28.14 6.31
C ASP A 25 -1.38 26.88 5.80
N ASP A 26 -0.68 26.18 6.72
CA ASP A 26 -0.17 24.84 6.53
C ASP A 26 -1.34 23.85 6.69
N SER A 27 -2.40 24.08 5.94
CA SER A 27 -3.34 23.03 5.61
C SER A 27 -2.61 22.10 4.64
N THR A 28 -1.78 21.19 5.17
CA THR A 28 -1.33 20.01 4.45
C THR A 28 -2.60 19.35 3.93
N ASN A 29 -2.89 19.57 2.65
CA ASN A 29 -3.95 18.91 1.90
C ASN A 29 -3.59 17.43 1.82
N LYS A 30 -3.78 16.72 2.94
CA LYS A 30 -3.55 15.29 3.04
C LYS A 30 -4.57 14.62 2.13
N ARG A 31 -4.17 14.39 0.88
CA ARG A 31 -4.99 13.77 -0.14
C ARG A 31 -5.62 12.51 0.46
N GLU A 32 -6.94 12.50 0.57
CA GLU A 32 -7.65 11.32 1.06
C GLU A 32 -7.36 10.13 0.12
N LEU A 33 -6.82 9.04 0.67
CA LEU A 33 -6.50 7.87 -0.10
C LEU A 33 -7.78 7.15 -0.52
N LYS A 34 -7.85 6.79 -1.79
CA LYS A 34 -8.95 6.03 -2.36
C LYS A 34 -8.65 4.54 -2.33
N TYR A 35 -9.66 3.76 -1.96
CA TYR A 35 -9.60 2.30 -1.99
C TYR A 35 -10.67 1.75 -2.90
N VAL A 36 -10.31 0.73 -3.69
CA VAL A 36 -11.22 0.06 -4.63
C VAL A 36 -11.12 -1.46 -4.49
N PHE A 37 -12.19 -2.15 -4.87
CA PHE A 37 -12.19 -3.62 -4.94
C PHE A 37 -11.18 -4.08 -6.00
N PRO A 38 -10.16 -4.90 -5.64
CA PRO A 38 -9.01 -5.14 -6.50
C PRO A 38 -9.21 -6.26 -7.53
N PHE A 39 -10.45 -6.64 -7.85
CA PHE A 39 -10.74 -7.66 -8.85
C PHE A 39 -11.88 -7.22 -9.78
N SER A 40 -11.74 -7.51 -11.09
CA SER A 40 -12.71 -7.13 -12.09
C SER A 40 -12.73 -8.12 -13.28
N LYS A 41 -13.56 -7.87 -14.26
CA LYS A 41 -13.77 -8.66 -15.48
C LYS A 41 -14.54 -9.96 -15.23
N ILE A 42 -14.18 -10.73 -14.23
CA ILE A 42 -14.81 -12.00 -13.87
C ILE A 42 -15.33 -11.88 -12.44
N PRO A 43 -16.56 -12.36 -12.13
CA PRO A 43 -17.01 -12.48 -10.76
C PRO A 43 -16.10 -13.35 -9.93
N VAL A 44 -15.79 -12.89 -8.71
CA VAL A 44 -14.90 -13.63 -7.79
C VAL A 44 -15.61 -13.92 -6.49
N THR A 45 -15.24 -15.04 -5.87
CA THR A 45 -15.61 -15.42 -4.50
C THR A 45 -14.36 -15.48 -3.62
N TYR A 46 -14.50 -15.41 -2.31
CA TYR A 46 -13.40 -15.57 -1.37
C TYR A 46 -13.90 -16.07 -0.03
N SER A 47 -13.04 -16.82 0.66
CA SER A 47 -13.26 -17.24 2.04
C SER A 47 -12.92 -16.12 3.04
N ARG A 48 -13.34 -16.31 4.29
CA ARG A 48 -13.04 -15.40 5.42
C ARG A 48 -12.07 -16.00 6.40
N ASP A 49 -11.52 -17.13 6.07
CA ASP A 49 -10.55 -17.91 6.82
C ASP A 49 -9.35 -18.23 5.95
N HIS A 50 -8.23 -18.47 6.58
CA HIS A 50 -6.99 -18.97 6.01
C HIS A 50 -6.25 -19.75 7.09
N ILE A 51 -5.57 -20.85 6.74
CA ILE A 51 -5.14 -21.85 7.74
C ILE A 51 -4.05 -21.30 8.67
N ASP A 52 -3.00 -20.65 8.11
CA ASP A 52 -1.80 -20.39 8.91
C ASP A 52 -1.67 -18.92 9.40
N TYR A 53 -2.24 -17.98 8.67
CA TYR A 53 -2.08 -16.54 8.94
C TYR A 53 -3.20 -15.72 8.28
N PRO A 54 -3.41 -14.45 8.68
CA PRO A 54 -4.43 -13.58 8.11
C PRO A 54 -4.18 -13.27 6.63
N ALA A 55 -4.85 -14.00 5.75
CA ALA A 55 -4.83 -13.79 4.31
C ALA A 55 -6.22 -14.08 3.71
N THR A 56 -6.40 -13.91 2.40
CA THR A 56 -7.65 -14.24 1.72
C THR A 56 -7.33 -14.80 0.33
N ASP A 57 -7.76 -16.04 0.10
CA ASP A 57 -7.72 -16.63 -1.22
C ASP A 57 -8.98 -16.24 -1.99
N VAL A 58 -8.75 -15.57 -3.12
CA VAL A 58 -9.80 -15.07 -4.01
C VAL A 58 -9.86 -15.94 -5.25
N HIS A 59 -11.01 -16.55 -5.50
CA HIS A 59 -11.23 -17.49 -6.61
C HIS A 59 -11.98 -16.83 -7.77
N GLY A 60 -11.49 -17.03 -8.99
CA GLY A 60 -12.08 -16.47 -10.23
C GLY A 60 -11.03 -16.40 -11.33
N CYS A 61 -10.74 -17.56 -11.95
CA CYS A 61 -9.72 -17.68 -13.00
C CYS A 61 -9.84 -16.57 -14.05
N TYR A 62 -8.69 -15.99 -14.41
CA TYR A 62 -8.57 -14.92 -15.41
C TYR A 62 -9.22 -13.57 -15.01
N ALA A 63 -9.68 -13.40 -13.77
CA ALA A 63 -10.06 -12.10 -13.25
C ALA A 63 -8.89 -11.12 -13.35
N HIS A 64 -9.16 -9.87 -13.68
CA HIS A 64 -8.16 -8.82 -13.60
C HIS A 64 -7.83 -8.52 -12.14
N VAL A 65 -6.54 -8.42 -11.83
CA VAL A 65 -6.04 -7.94 -10.55
C VAL A 65 -5.73 -6.46 -10.69
N LEU A 66 -6.31 -5.64 -9.83
CA LEU A 66 -6.21 -4.18 -9.82
C LEU A 66 -5.46 -3.71 -8.58
N ALA A 67 -4.81 -2.55 -8.65
CA ALA A 67 -4.26 -1.90 -7.48
C ALA A 67 -5.41 -1.45 -6.55
N PRO A 68 -5.45 -1.88 -5.27
CA PRO A 68 -6.50 -1.49 -4.34
C PRO A 68 -6.43 -0.02 -3.92
N THR A 69 -5.27 0.58 -4.00
CA THR A 69 -4.99 1.98 -3.68
C THR A 69 -3.78 2.47 -4.47
N SER A 70 -3.46 3.75 -4.42
CA SER A 70 -2.23 4.30 -5.00
C SER A 70 -0.99 3.83 -4.24
N GLY A 71 0.14 3.72 -4.96
CA GLY A 71 1.41 3.27 -4.37
C GLY A 71 2.48 2.97 -5.40
N ILE A 72 3.55 2.32 -4.94
CA ILE A 72 4.67 1.90 -5.78
C ILE A 72 4.71 0.36 -5.79
N ILE A 73 4.84 -0.23 -6.97
CA ILE A 73 5.15 -1.65 -7.10
C ILE A 73 6.56 -1.86 -6.57
N PHE A 74 6.67 -2.53 -5.43
CA PHE A 74 7.95 -2.76 -4.77
C PHE A 74 8.72 -3.89 -5.46
N ASP A 75 8.03 -5.02 -5.68
CA ASP A 75 8.64 -6.20 -6.28
C ASP A 75 7.65 -6.95 -7.17
N VAL A 76 8.16 -7.70 -8.13
CA VAL A 76 7.40 -8.59 -9.00
C VAL A 76 8.20 -9.86 -9.32
N GLU A 77 7.56 -11.01 -9.25
CA GLU A 77 8.08 -12.24 -9.85
C GLU A 77 7.27 -12.57 -11.12
N LYS A 78 7.94 -12.65 -12.25
CA LYS A 78 7.32 -12.89 -13.57
C LYS A 78 7.56 -14.30 -14.12
N LYS A 79 8.40 -15.08 -13.43
CA LYS A 79 8.73 -16.43 -13.82
C LYS A 79 8.31 -17.39 -12.71
N ASP A 80 7.49 -18.37 -13.04
CA ASP A 80 7.15 -19.44 -12.09
C ASP A 80 8.36 -20.36 -11.89
N LYS A 81 8.94 -20.29 -10.69
CA LYS A 81 10.14 -21.04 -10.28
C LYS A 81 9.81 -22.21 -9.35
N TRP A 82 8.52 -22.40 -9.03
CA TRP A 82 8.14 -23.46 -8.12
C TRP A 82 8.31 -24.85 -8.74
N ASP A 83 8.90 -25.73 -7.98
CA ASP A 83 9.05 -27.15 -8.29
C ASP A 83 8.41 -27.96 -7.16
N GLU A 84 7.46 -28.82 -7.50
CA GLU A 84 6.68 -29.61 -6.53
C GLU A 84 7.55 -30.56 -5.71
N LYS A 85 8.65 -31.08 -6.26
CA LYS A 85 9.53 -32.00 -5.57
C LYS A 85 10.42 -31.32 -4.55
N ILE A 86 10.78 -30.06 -4.82
CA ILE A 86 11.66 -29.25 -3.94
C ILE A 86 10.83 -28.47 -2.93
N ASP A 87 9.69 -27.94 -3.38
CA ASP A 87 8.73 -27.10 -2.63
C ASP A 87 9.40 -25.99 -1.83
N ALA A 88 10.39 -25.32 -2.43
CA ALA A 88 11.12 -24.23 -1.79
C ALA A 88 10.15 -23.09 -1.42
N PRO A 89 10.07 -22.67 -0.12
CA PRO A 89 9.05 -21.74 0.38
C PRO A 89 8.98 -20.43 -0.41
N GLY A 90 10.13 -19.84 -0.76
CA GLY A 90 10.21 -18.59 -1.53
C GLY A 90 9.68 -18.69 -2.97
N THR A 91 9.43 -19.89 -3.50
CA THR A 91 8.92 -20.07 -4.87
C THR A 91 7.43 -20.41 -4.91
N ARG A 92 6.83 -20.75 -3.78
CA ARG A 92 5.43 -21.19 -3.68
C ARG A 92 4.42 -20.19 -4.25
N GLY A 93 4.70 -18.90 -4.16
CA GLY A 93 3.84 -17.85 -4.70
C GLY A 93 3.72 -17.82 -6.23
N GLY A 94 4.65 -18.47 -6.96
CA GLY A 94 4.69 -18.42 -8.42
C GLY A 94 4.89 -16.98 -8.93
N LEU A 95 4.03 -16.51 -9.83
CA LEU A 95 4.03 -15.12 -10.27
C LEU A 95 3.41 -14.24 -9.20
N THR A 96 4.13 -13.18 -8.79
CA THR A 96 3.71 -12.32 -7.68
C THR A 96 3.81 -10.84 -8.00
N ILE A 97 3.06 -10.03 -7.26
CA ILE A 97 3.18 -8.57 -7.20
C ILE A 97 3.15 -8.16 -5.74
N THR A 98 4.14 -7.36 -5.33
CA THR A 98 4.14 -6.63 -4.06
C THR A 98 3.91 -5.16 -4.33
N LEU A 99 2.84 -4.58 -3.79
CA LEU A 99 2.54 -3.16 -3.82
C LEU A 99 2.75 -2.56 -2.43
N HIS A 100 3.58 -1.52 -2.34
CA HIS A 100 3.64 -0.63 -1.18
C HIS A 100 2.67 0.52 -1.39
N GLY A 101 1.55 0.49 -0.70
CA GLY A 101 0.55 1.54 -0.76
C GLY A 101 1.03 2.84 -0.12
N ASP A 102 0.51 3.98 -0.59
CA ASP A 102 0.75 5.29 0.03
C ASP A 102 0.24 5.35 1.47
N ASP A 103 -0.64 4.44 1.86
CA ASP A 103 -1.13 4.19 3.22
C ASP A 103 -0.12 3.44 4.10
N ARG A 104 1.06 3.12 3.55
CA ARG A 104 2.09 2.31 4.23
C ARG A 104 1.61 0.91 4.59
N VAL A 105 0.68 0.35 3.84
CA VAL A 105 0.29 -1.06 3.86
C VAL A 105 0.93 -1.75 2.66
N ARG A 106 1.43 -2.94 2.89
CA ARG A 106 1.90 -3.83 1.86
C ARG A 106 0.74 -4.72 1.40
N TYR A 107 0.55 -4.81 0.09
CA TYR A 107 -0.41 -5.67 -0.57
C TYR A 107 0.35 -6.68 -1.41
N PHE A 108 0.19 -7.94 -1.09
CA PHE A 108 0.86 -9.05 -1.76
C PHE A 108 -0.15 -9.89 -2.53
N PHE A 109 0.10 -10.06 -3.82
CA PHE A 109 -0.70 -10.88 -4.72
C PHE A 109 0.17 -12.01 -5.26
N SER A 110 -0.24 -13.28 -5.08
CA SER A 110 0.46 -14.43 -5.62
C SER A 110 -0.45 -15.33 -6.45
N HIS A 111 0.12 -16.37 -7.04
CA HIS A 111 -0.51 -17.32 -7.94
C HIS A 111 -1.08 -16.69 -9.21
N LEU A 112 -0.46 -15.59 -9.66
CA LEU A 112 -0.91 -14.88 -10.85
C LEU A 112 -0.67 -15.69 -12.12
N GLY A 113 -1.51 -15.49 -13.13
CA GLY A 113 -1.31 -16.01 -14.48
C GLY A 113 -0.52 -15.02 -15.36
N ARG A 114 -0.54 -13.72 -14.99
CA ARG A 114 0.22 -12.68 -15.70
C ARG A 114 0.47 -11.48 -14.76
N VAL A 115 1.68 -10.96 -14.83
CA VAL A 115 2.08 -9.68 -14.22
C VAL A 115 2.18 -8.64 -15.34
N LYS A 116 1.54 -7.45 -15.17
CA LYS A 116 1.49 -6.38 -16.16
C LYS A 116 2.32 -5.15 -15.80
N VAL A 117 2.94 -5.16 -14.65
CA VAL A 117 3.73 -4.04 -14.10
C VAL A 117 5.17 -4.47 -13.86
N ASN A 118 6.03 -3.49 -13.57
CA ASN A 118 7.41 -3.70 -13.16
C ASN A 118 7.63 -3.10 -11.77
N ALA A 119 8.64 -3.58 -11.05
CA ALA A 119 9.12 -2.91 -9.85
C ALA A 119 9.46 -1.45 -10.15
N GLY A 120 9.17 -0.55 -9.23
CA GLY A 120 9.31 0.90 -9.38
C GLY A 120 8.12 1.60 -10.05
N ASN A 121 7.18 0.89 -10.69
CA ASN A 121 6.02 1.54 -11.28
C ASN A 121 5.12 2.17 -10.22
N ARG A 122 4.75 3.43 -10.42
CA ARG A 122 3.65 4.07 -9.71
C ARG A 122 2.32 3.55 -10.23
N VAL A 123 1.38 3.25 -9.35
CA VAL A 123 0.03 2.80 -9.71
C VAL A 123 -1.04 3.61 -8.99
N GLU A 124 -2.20 3.73 -9.64
CA GLU A 124 -3.37 4.41 -9.10
C GLU A 124 -4.49 3.40 -8.75
N PRO A 125 -5.43 3.75 -7.85
CA PRO A 125 -6.53 2.87 -7.47
C PRO A 125 -7.32 2.40 -8.69
N GLY A 126 -7.49 1.08 -8.83
CA GLY A 126 -8.19 0.47 -9.97
C GLY A 126 -7.34 0.24 -11.21
N GLN A 127 -6.06 0.63 -11.21
CA GLN A 127 -5.16 0.32 -12.31
C GLN A 127 -4.97 -1.20 -12.44
N TRP A 128 -5.05 -1.71 -13.67
CA TRP A 128 -4.84 -3.12 -13.95
C TRP A 128 -3.36 -3.50 -13.85
N ILE A 129 -3.02 -4.33 -12.86
CA ILE A 129 -1.65 -4.73 -12.54
C ILE A 129 -1.33 -6.19 -12.90
N GLY A 130 -2.34 -7.07 -12.99
CA GLY A 130 -2.12 -8.48 -13.28
C GLY A 130 -3.39 -9.24 -13.63
N VAL A 131 -3.26 -10.53 -13.82
CA VAL A 131 -4.35 -11.47 -14.07
C VAL A 131 -4.24 -12.63 -13.10
N MET A 132 -5.34 -13.01 -12.47
CA MET A 132 -5.43 -14.21 -11.62
C MET A 132 -5.08 -15.47 -12.38
N GLY A 133 -4.39 -16.41 -11.73
CA GLY A 133 -4.00 -17.67 -12.32
C GLY A 133 -3.92 -18.80 -11.29
N SER A 134 -2.94 -19.68 -11.50
CA SER A 134 -2.64 -20.81 -10.62
C SER A 134 -1.14 -21.14 -10.66
N SER A 135 -0.26 -20.13 -10.71
CA SER A 135 1.18 -20.34 -10.67
C SER A 135 1.68 -20.70 -9.27
N GLY A 136 2.91 -21.18 -9.18
CA GLY A 136 3.47 -21.68 -7.95
C GLY A 136 2.75 -22.93 -7.46
N ASN A 137 2.64 -23.12 -6.15
CA ASN A 137 1.98 -24.31 -5.60
C ASN A 137 0.44 -24.30 -5.80
N ALA A 138 -0.14 -23.22 -6.32
CA ALA A 138 -1.53 -23.23 -6.75
C ALA A 138 -1.78 -24.04 -8.03
N ARG A 139 -0.74 -24.54 -8.72
CA ARG A 139 -0.90 -25.45 -9.87
C ARG A 139 -1.67 -26.73 -9.53
N ILE A 140 -1.62 -27.16 -8.28
CA ILE A 140 -2.28 -28.37 -7.79
C ILE A 140 -3.61 -28.07 -7.05
N THR A 141 -4.07 -26.83 -7.08
CA THR A 141 -5.31 -26.38 -6.42
C THR A 141 -6.24 -25.67 -7.41
N LYS A 142 -7.40 -25.20 -6.94
CA LYS A 142 -8.25 -24.33 -7.73
C LYS A 142 -7.56 -23.00 -7.99
N CYS A 143 -7.71 -22.50 -9.22
CA CYS A 143 -7.22 -21.18 -9.60
C CYS A 143 -7.70 -20.09 -8.63
N HIS A 144 -6.75 -19.36 -8.07
CA HIS A 144 -7.01 -18.26 -7.11
C HIS A 144 -5.86 -17.27 -7.12
N THR A 145 -6.09 -16.14 -6.51
CA THR A 145 -5.03 -15.20 -6.08
C THR A 145 -5.05 -15.18 -4.57
N HIS A 146 -3.92 -15.52 -3.97
CA HIS A 146 -3.70 -15.27 -2.57
C HIS A 146 -3.41 -13.78 -2.37
N LEU A 147 -4.22 -13.11 -1.55
CA LEU A 147 -4.05 -11.71 -1.17
C LEU A 147 -3.63 -11.64 0.30
N GLY A 148 -2.42 -11.16 0.52
CA GLY A 148 -1.88 -10.81 1.83
C GLY A 148 -1.88 -9.29 2.04
N MET A 149 -2.16 -8.85 3.26
CA MET A 149 -2.01 -7.45 3.67
C MET A 149 -1.19 -7.40 4.96
N SER A 150 -0.17 -6.54 5.00
CA SER A 150 0.76 -6.44 6.13
C SER A 150 1.35 -5.04 6.29
N ARG A 151 2.16 -4.85 7.35
CA ARG A 151 3.10 -3.71 7.43
C ARG A 151 4.15 -3.82 6.33
N ILE A 152 4.85 -2.74 6.07
CA ILE A 152 6.08 -2.72 5.26
C ILE A 152 7.24 -2.90 6.22
N CYS A 153 8.09 -3.92 6.00
CA CYS A 153 9.32 -4.16 6.75
C CYS A 153 10.53 -3.54 6.05
N PRO A 154 11.50 -2.96 6.79
CA PRO A 154 12.65 -2.28 6.18
C PRO A 154 13.66 -3.22 5.52
N GLN A 155 13.79 -4.46 5.96
CA GLN A 155 14.98 -5.29 5.67
C GLN A 155 14.71 -6.62 4.97
N SER A 156 13.63 -7.28 5.24
CA SER A 156 13.29 -8.53 4.57
C SER A 156 11.79 -8.61 4.46
N GLU A 157 11.31 -8.77 3.25
CA GLU A 157 9.89 -8.77 3.03
C GLU A 157 9.30 -10.16 3.04
N TYR A 158 10.15 -11.17 3.02
CA TYR A 158 9.76 -12.49 2.60
C TYR A 158 8.81 -13.21 3.54
N LYS A 159 8.99 -13.15 4.85
CA LYS A 159 8.30 -14.07 5.76
C LYS A 159 7.18 -13.48 6.60
N VAL A 160 7.28 -12.22 7.00
CA VAL A 160 6.16 -11.51 7.66
C VAL A 160 4.98 -11.29 6.74
N LEU A 161 5.11 -11.65 5.48
CA LEU A 161 4.47 -10.91 4.41
C LEU A 161 3.42 -11.69 3.69
N GLN A 162 3.16 -12.88 4.17
CA GLN A 162 2.04 -13.65 3.66
C GLN A 162 0.71 -13.03 4.14
N GLY A 163 0.71 -12.35 5.31
CA GLY A 163 -0.41 -11.56 5.80
C GLY A 163 -0.41 -11.36 7.32
N GLU A 164 -0.76 -10.16 7.76
CA GLU A 164 -0.97 -9.79 9.17
C GLU A 164 -2.39 -9.24 9.42
N ILE A 165 -3.07 -8.86 8.34
CA ILE A 165 -4.37 -8.17 8.36
C ILE A 165 -5.32 -8.96 7.49
N TRP A 166 -6.49 -9.32 8.02
CA TRP A 166 -7.51 -10.02 7.27
C TRP A 166 -8.06 -9.20 6.09
N PRO A 167 -7.71 -9.52 4.81
CA PRO A 167 -8.12 -8.74 3.66
C PRO A 167 -9.64 -8.75 3.41
N TRP A 168 -10.35 -9.86 3.69
CA TRP A 168 -11.77 -10.00 3.42
C TRP A 168 -12.61 -8.87 4.05
N ARG A 169 -12.17 -8.33 5.22
CA ARG A 169 -12.85 -7.21 5.91
C ARG A 169 -12.85 -5.92 5.09
N PHE A 170 -11.86 -5.76 4.25
CA PHE A 170 -11.68 -4.61 3.35
C PHE A 170 -12.30 -4.93 1.99
N LEU A 171 -12.13 -6.15 1.47
CA LEU A 171 -12.77 -6.60 0.25
C LEU A 171 -14.29 -6.46 0.32
N ASP A 172 -14.92 -6.83 1.45
CA ASP A 172 -16.36 -6.66 1.68
C ASP A 172 -16.81 -5.19 1.59
N ALA A 173 -16.01 -4.27 2.14
CA ALA A 173 -16.27 -2.83 2.10
C ALA A 173 -16.04 -2.26 0.70
N TRP A 174 -14.89 -2.54 0.10
CA TRP A 174 -14.51 -2.02 -1.22
C TRP A 174 -15.41 -2.52 -2.33
N ARG A 175 -15.91 -3.75 -2.24
CA ARG A 175 -16.91 -4.31 -3.18
C ARG A 175 -18.23 -3.53 -3.16
N LYS A 176 -18.57 -2.93 -2.01
CA LYS A 176 -19.74 -2.06 -1.83
C LYS A 176 -19.46 -0.58 -2.13
N GLY A 177 -18.26 -0.24 -2.61
CA GLY A 177 -17.82 1.15 -2.84
C GLY A 177 -17.53 1.94 -1.58
N ILE A 178 -17.41 1.28 -0.41
CA ILE A 178 -17.07 1.94 0.86
C ILE A 178 -15.57 2.15 0.93
N ASN A 179 -15.12 3.41 1.08
CA ASN A 179 -13.71 3.81 1.16
C ASN A 179 -13.10 3.48 2.53
N LYS A 180 -12.95 2.20 2.85
CA LYS A 180 -12.45 1.71 4.15
C LYS A 180 -10.94 1.58 4.14
N SER A 181 -10.25 2.40 4.94
CA SER A 181 -8.79 2.36 5.10
C SER A 181 -8.34 1.20 6.00
N PRO A 182 -7.29 0.43 5.62
CA PRO A 182 -6.67 -0.60 6.46
C PRO A 182 -5.67 -0.07 7.48
N VAL A 183 -5.35 1.23 7.48
CA VAL A 183 -4.30 1.84 8.31
C VAL A 183 -4.48 1.56 9.80
N GLN A 184 -5.72 1.63 10.33
CA GLN A 184 -5.97 1.32 11.73
C GLN A 184 -5.69 -0.15 12.07
N ALA A 185 -6.03 -1.08 11.17
CA ALA A 185 -5.72 -2.50 11.35
C ALA A 185 -4.21 -2.73 11.34
N LYS A 186 -3.49 -2.12 10.39
CA LYS A 186 -2.02 -2.14 10.35
C LYS A 186 -1.41 -1.60 11.65
N ASN A 187 -1.84 -0.44 12.12
CA ASN A 187 -1.30 0.14 13.35
C ASN A 187 -1.56 -0.75 14.58
N ARG A 188 -2.68 -1.48 14.60
CA ARG A 188 -2.99 -2.43 15.66
C ARG A 188 -1.99 -3.60 15.64
N VAL A 189 -1.75 -4.24 14.50
CA VAL A 189 -0.79 -5.36 14.42
C VAL A 189 0.63 -4.91 14.71
N ILE A 190 1.04 -3.70 14.34
CA ILE A 190 2.32 -3.12 14.73
C ILE A 190 2.42 -2.99 16.25
N LYS A 191 1.35 -2.53 16.91
CA LYS A 191 1.32 -2.37 18.37
C LYS A 191 1.36 -3.72 19.11
N THR A 192 0.67 -4.75 18.58
CA THR A 192 0.60 -6.08 19.22
C THR A 192 1.82 -6.95 18.95
N SER A 193 2.49 -6.73 17.83
CA SER A 193 3.67 -7.49 17.40
C SER A 193 4.75 -6.56 16.85
N PRO A 194 5.37 -5.71 17.69
CA PRO A 194 6.31 -4.68 17.23
C PRO A 194 7.57 -5.27 16.57
N GLN A 195 8.02 -6.44 17.01
CA GLN A 195 9.25 -7.11 16.54
C GLN A 195 9.02 -8.04 15.35
N ALA A 196 7.82 -8.05 14.73
CA ALA A 196 7.51 -9.02 13.69
C ALA A 196 8.46 -8.96 12.48
N CYS A 197 8.93 -7.76 12.09
CA CYS A 197 9.92 -7.62 11.01
C CYS A 197 11.29 -8.21 11.38
N GLU A 198 11.74 -8.01 12.61
CA GLU A 198 13.03 -8.52 13.11
C GLU A 198 13.00 -10.03 13.22
N LEU A 199 11.90 -10.59 13.76
CA LEU A 199 11.70 -12.03 13.88
C LEU A 199 11.63 -12.72 12.51
N ALA A 200 11.04 -12.06 11.51
CA ALA A 200 11.01 -12.57 10.15
C ALA A 200 12.40 -12.59 9.52
N ALA A 201 13.17 -11.51 9.66
CA ALA A 201 14.54 -11.42 9.16
C ALA A 201 15.48 -12.45 9.79
N ALA A 202 15.25 -12.85 11.05
CA ALA A 202 16.03 -13.88 11.73
C ALA A 202 15.74 -15.32 11.25
N GLN A 203 14.69 -15.52 10.44
CA GLN A 203 14.30 -16.84 9.90
C GLN A 203 14.77 -17.04 8.45
N ASP A 204 15.35 -16.01 7.83
CA ASP A 204 15.96 -16.05 6.51
C ASP A 204 17.43 -16.46 6.60
#